data_125f6c8304780f8d14acf1f38faafa28
#
_entry.id   125f6c8304780f8d14acf1f38faafa28
#
_cell.length_a   1.000
_cell.length_b   1.000
_cell.length_c   1.000
_cell.angle_alpha   90.00
_cell.angle_beta   90.00
_cell.angle_gamma   90.00
#
_symmetry.space_group_name_H-M   'P 1'
#
loop_
_entity.id
_entity.type
_entity.pdbx_description
1 polymer ?
#
loop_
_entity_poly.entity_id
_entity_poly.type
_entity_poly.pdbx_seq_one_letter_code
_entity_poly.pdbx_strand_id
1 'polypeptide(L)'
;MGDTTVKAADHISMQIHKGEFVAIVGQSGSGKSTCMNIIGCLDVPTSGTYRLNGLDVGGMDRDELAEIRNEMLGFIFQQYNLLPKLDVLENVEVPLVYAGLPAGERHERAARALERVGLGKKMHNKPSQLSGGQQQRVSIARALAGDPAVILADEPTGALDSHTSREVLGMLQKQIGRASCRERV
;
A
#
# COMPACT_ATOMS: atom_id res chain seq x y z
N MET A 1 -24.19 -32.24 3.96
CA MET A 1 -23.28 -31.24 4.56
C MET A 1 -23.94 -29.92 4.35
N GLY A 2 -24.35 -29.22 5.43
CA GLY A 2 -25.04 -27.95 5.30
C GLY A 2 -24.06 -26.86 4.82
N ASP A 3 -24.41 -26.12 3.78
CA ASP A 3 -23.71 -24.93 3.34
C ASP A 3 -23.78 -23.87 4.45
N THR A 4 -22.73 -23.78 5.25
CA THR A 4 -22.60 -22.73 6.25
C THR A 4 -22.07 -21.46 5.55
N THR A 5 -22.96 -20.54 5.23
CA THR A 5 -22.56 -19.22 4.69
C THR A 5 -21.90 -18.41 5.81
N VAL A 6 -20.63 -18.08 5.63
CA VAL A 6 -19.88 -17.19 6.54
C VAL A 6 -19.95 -15.78 5.98
N LYS A 7 -20.54 -14.86 6.76
CA LYS A 7 -20.56 -13.43 6.44
C LYS A 7 -19.28 -12.77 6.98
N ALA A 8 -18.28 -12.62 6.14
CA ALA A 8 -16.97 -12.08 6.53
C ALA A 8 -16.99 -10.54 6.68
N ALA A 9 -17.76 -9.85 5.86
CA ALA A 9 -18.02 -8.41 5.96
C ALA A 9 -19.51 -8.19 5.67
N ASP A 10 -20.30 -7.81 6.69
CA ASP A 10 -21.75 -7.71 6.57
C ASP A 10 -22.21 -6.27 6.81
N HIS A 11 -22.93 -5.69 5.84
CA HIS A 11 -23.55 -4.35 5.89
C HIS A 11 -22.57 -3.22 6.29
N ILE A 12 -21.32 -3.26 5.79
CA ILE A 12 -20.33 -2.20 6.03
C ILE A 12 -20.57 -1.07 5.04
N SER A 13 -20.81 0.14 5.57
CA SER A 13 -20.84 1.37 4.79
C SER A 13 -19.84 2.35 5.35
N MET A 14 -18.92 2.85 4.52
CA MET A 14 -17.93 3.85 4.91
C MET A 14 -17.63 4.79 3.75
N GLN A 15 -17.19 5.98 4.07
CA GLN A 15 -16.66 6.94 3.12
C GLN A 15 -15.34 7.48 3.66
N ILE A 16 -14.31 7.49 2.82
CA ILE A 16 -12.97 7.98 3.16
C ILE A 16 -12.64 9.10 2.19
N HIS A 17 -12.29 10.26 2.72
CA HIS A 17 -11.94 11.42 1.91
C HIS A 17 -10.42 11.55 1.73
N LYS A 18 -10.01 12.26 0.69
CA LYS A 18 -8.61 12.54 0.43
C LYS A 18 -7.96 13.25 1.62
N GLY A 19 -6.78 12.76 2.02
CA GLY A 19 -6.03 13.28 3.14
C GLY A 19 -6.46 12.74 4.52
N GLU A 20 -7.42 11.81 4.58
CA GLU A 20 -7.79 11.14 5.83
C GLU A 20 -6.85 9.99 6.16
N PHE A 21 -6.63 9.80 7.45
CA PHE A 21 -5.99 8.62 8.02
C PHE A 21 -7.03 7.81 8.78
N VAL A 22 -7.34 6.63 8.28
CA VAL A 22 -8.36 5.74 8.85
C VAL A 22 -7.71 4.48 9.40
N ALA A 23 -8.08 4.09 10.63
CA ALA A 23 -7.65 2.84 11.23
C ALA A 23 -8.86 1.89 11.37
N ILE A 24 -8.75 0.70 10.75
CA ILE A 24 -9.74 -0.36 10.90
C ILE A 24 -9.30 -1.25 12.07
N VAL A 25 -10.06 -1.22 13.17
CA VAL A 25 -9.78 -1.98 14.39
C VAL A 25 -10.86 -3.02 14.66
N GLY A 26 -10.46 -4.16 15.20
CA GLY A 26 -11.38 -5.24 15.56
C GLY A 26 -10.63 -6.50 15.98
N GLN A 27 -11.34 -7.45 16.58
CA GLN A 27 -10.79 -8.73 17.01
C GLN A 27 -10.34 -9.59 15.81
N SER A 28 -9.52 -10.63 16.04
CA SER A 28 -9.22 -11.63 15.01
C SER A 28 -10.51 -12.25 14.48
N GLY A 29 -10.61 -12.42 13.15
CA GLY A 29 -11.82 -12.96 12.50
C GLY A 29 -12.97 -11.94 12.30
N SER A 30 -12.82 -10.67 12.66
CA SER A 30 -13.87 -9.64 12.50
C SER A 30 -14.02 -9.10 11.07
N GLY A 31 -13.38 -9.71 10.06
CA GLY A 31 -13.51 -9.30 8.67
C GLY A 31 -12.57 -8.17 8.21
N LYS A 32 -11.62 -7.72 9.04
CA LYS A 32 -10.67 -6.65 8.67
C LYS A 32 -9.91 -6.96 7.37
N SER A 33 -9.32 -8.14 7.28
CA SER A 33 -8.56 -8.57 6.10
C SER A 33 -9.47 -8.68 4.86
N THR A 34 -10.71 -9.15 5.03
CA THR A 34 -11.69 -9.17 3.94
C THR A 34 -12.02 -7.76 3.46
N CYS A 35 -12.25 -6.83 4.39
CA CYS A 35 -12.48 -5.43 4.08
C CYS A 35 -11.27 -4.82 3.36
N MET A 36 -10.05 -5.07 3.85
CA MET A 36 -8.80 -4.62 3.24
C MET A 36 -8.61 -5.19 1.83
N ASN A 37 -8.97 -6.46 1.60
CA ASN A 37 -8.88 -7.09 0.28
C ASN A 37 -9.86 -6.45 -0.71
N ILE A 38 -11.09 -6.14 -0.28
CA ILE A 38 -12.08 -5.45 -1.12
C ILE A 38 -11.59 -4.03 -1.43
N ILE A 39 -11.18 -3.24 -0.42
CA ILE A 39 -10.65 -1.90 -0.63
C ILE A 39 -9.41 -1.94 -1.53
N GLY A 40 -8.59 -2.98 -1.39
CA GLY A 40 -7.38 -3.22 -2.18
C GLY A 40 -7.63 -3.76 -3.59
N CYS A 41 -8.88 -3.91 -4.02
CA CYS A 41 -9.23 -4.52 -5.30
C CYS A 41 -8.61 -5.92 -5.51
N LEU A 42 -8.34 -6.65 -4.42
CA LEU A 42 -7.87 -8.05 -4.43
C LEU A 42 -9.05 -9.03 -4.42
N ASP A 43 -10.21 -8.55 -3.99
CA ASP A 43 -11.47 -9.28 -3.97
C ASP A 43 -12.61 -8.33 -4.31
N VAL A 44 -13.78 -8.89 -4.67
CA VAL A 44 -14.99 -8.11 -4.98
C VAL A 44 -16.06 -8.35 -3.92
N PRO A 45 -16.88 -7.36 -3.57
CA PRO A 45 -17.99 -7.56 -2.66
C PRO A 45 -19.05 -8.46 -3.29
N THR A 46 -19.63 -9.37 -2.50
CA THR A 46 -20.75 -10.23 -2.94
C THR A 46 -21.99 -9.40 -3.31
N SER A 47 -22.16 -8.25 -2.65
CA SER A 47 -23.24 -7.29 -2.94
C SER A 47 -22.84 -5.90 -2.43
N GLY A 48 -23.53 -4.88 -2.89
CA GLY A 48 -23.22 -3.49 -2.58
C GLY A 48 -22.41 -2.81 -3.68
N THR A 49 -21.92 -1.60 -3.39
CA THR A 49 -21.15 -0.78 -4.33
C THR A 49 -19.83 -0.40 -3.72
N TYR A 50 -18.74 -0.52 -4.46
CA TYR A 50 -17.45 0.03 -4.07
C TYR A 50 -16.97 1.02 -5.13
N ARG A 51 -16.71 2.26 -4.69
CA ARG A 51 -16.18 3.32 -5.55
C ARG A 51 -14.82 3.76 -5.07
N LEU A 52 -13.85 3.77 -5.97
CA LEU A 52 -12.51 4.28 -5.74
C LEU A 52 -12.28 5.52 -6.62
N ASN A 53 -12.05 6.67 -6.00
CA ASN A 53 -11.88 7.94 -6.71
C ASN A 53 -12.98 8.24 -7.75
N GLY A 54 -14.25 7.90 -7.40
CA GLY A 54 -15.43 8.08 -8.24
C GLY A 54 -15.71 6.93 -9.23
N LEU A 55 -14.75 6.02 -9.47
CA LEU A 55 -14.91 4.86 -10.34
C LEU A 55 -15.62 3.73 -9.58
N ASP A 56 -16.64 3.13 -10.16
CA ASP A 56 -17.26 1.92 -9.62
C ASP A 56 -16.44 0.69 -10.03
N VAL A 57 -15.78 0.08 -9.02
CA VAL A 57 -14.90 -1.07 -9.25
C VAL A 57 -15.57 -2.42 -9.01
N GLY A 58 -16.83 -2.41 -8.54
CA GLY A 58 -17.56 -3.66 -8.21
C GLY A 58 -17.92 -4.52 -9.42
N GLY A 59 -17.94 -3.95 -10.62
CA GLY A 59 -18.25 -4.66 -11.87
C GLY A 59 -17.05 -4.94 -12.76
N MET A 60 -15.84 -4.58 -12.33
CA MET A 60 -14.62 -4.72 -13.11
C MET A 60 -14.12 -6.16 -13.14
N ASP A 61 -13.49 -6.54 -14.25
CA ASP A 61 -12.83 -7.82 -14.39
C ASP A 61 -11.46 -7.85 -13.69
N ARG A 62 -10.75 -8.98 -13.73
CA ARG A 62 -9.48 -9.16 -13.03
C ARG A 62 -8.37 -8.28 -13.58
N ASP A 63 -8.38 -8.03 -14.87
CA ASP A 63 -7.33 -7.25 -15.54
C ASP A 63 -7.56 -5.77 -15.25
N GLU A 64 -8.80 -5.28 -15.34
CA GLU A 64 -9.18 -3.93 -14.93
C GLU A 64 -8.87 -3.65 -13.46
N LEU A 65 -9.18 -4.60 -12.56
CA LEU A 65 -8.80 -4.48 -11.13
C LEU A 65 -7.28 -4.48 -10.93
N ALA A 66 -6.51 -5.17 -11.77
CA ALA A 66 -5.05 -5.14 -11.70
C ALA A 66 -4.47 -3.79 -12.12
N GLU A 67 -5.05 -3.15 -13.14
CA GLU A 67 -4.69 -1.80 -13.56
C GLU A 67 -4.99 -0.78 -12.44
N ILE A 68 -6.21 -0.81 -11.88
CA ILE A 68 -6.61 0.05 -10.76
C ILE A 68 -5.68 -0.14 -9.54
N ARG A 69 -5.32 -1.39 -9.21
CA ARG A 69 -4.35 -1.64 -8.13
C ARG A 69 -3.00 -0.98 -8.37
N ASN A 70 -2.51 -1.08 -9.59
CA ASN A 70 -1.20 -0.53 -9.94
C ASN A 70 -1.19 1.00 -9.97
N GLU A 71 -2.25 1.61 -10.47
CA GLU A 71 -2.34 3.06 -10.67
C GLU A 71 -2.74 3.81 -9.40
N MET A 72 -3.67 3.26 -8.62
CA MET A 72 -4.34 3.99 -7.54
C MET A 72 -3.97 3.52 -6.13
N LEU A 73 -3.39 2.33 -5.97
CA LEU A 73 -3.19 1.73 -4.66
C LEU A 73 -1.72 1.47 -4.36
N GLY A 74 -1.29 1.86 -3.16
CA GLY A 74 0.01 1.49 -2.60
C GLY A 74 -0.17 0.53 -1.44
N PHE A 75 0.51 -0.62 -1.47
CA PHE A 75 0.40 -1.63 -0.41
C PHE A 75 1.64 -1.66 0.48
N ILE A 76 1.42 -1.65 1.80
CA ILE A 76 2.43 -1.83 2.83
C ILE A 76 2.05 -3.05 3.66
N PHE A 77 2.91 -4.08 3.66
CA PHE A 77 2.65 -5.36 4.33
C PHE A 77 3.49 -5.49 5.60
N GLN A 78 2.99 -6.26 6.56
CA GLN A 78 3.68 -6.58 7.80
C GLN A 78 5.03 -7.27 7.57
N GLN A 79 5.12 -8.19 6.62
CA GLN A 79 6.33 -8.94 6.28
C GLN A 79 7.15 -8.31 5.15
N TYR A 80 6.98 -7.02 4.89
CA TYR A 80 7.67 -6.22 3.87
C TYR A 80 7.48 -6.69 2.42
N ASN A 81 7.38 -8.00 2.17
CA ASN A 81 7.22 -8.64 0.86
C ASN A 81 8.22 -8.12 -0.19
N LEU A 82 9.49 -7.99 0.21
CA LEU A 82 10.56 -7.61 -0.68
C LEU A 82 11.05 -8.84 -1.47
N LEU A 83 11.36 -8.62 -2.73
CA LEU A 83 11.92 -9.64 -3.62
C LEU A 83 13.41 -9.81 -3.29
N PRO A 84 13.85 -10.99 -2.77
CA PRO A 84 15.20 -11.13 -2.22
C PRO A 84 16.30 -11.12 -3.27
N LYS A 85 15.95 -11.42 -4.54
CA LYS A 85 16.88 -11.40 -5.66
C LYS A 85 17.15 -9.99 -6.22
N LEU A 86 16.25 -9.06 -5.98
CA LEU A 86 16.35 -7.67 -6.40
C LEU A 86 17.07 -6.84 -5.33
N ASP A 87 17.76 -5.78 -5.73
CA ASP A 87 18.26 -4.80 -4.78
C ASP A 87 17.13 -3.87 -4.27
N VAL A 88 17.48 -2.93 -3.41
CA VAL A 88 16.52 -2.00 -2.79
C VAL A 88 15.85 -1.12 -3.84
N LEU A 89 16.63 -0.61 -4.80
CA LEU A 89 16.11 0.26 -5.86
C LEU A 89 15.20 -0.52 -6.80
N GLU A 90 15.63 -1.69 -7.25
CA GLU A 90 14.86 -2.60 -8.10
C GLU A 90 13.53 -3.00 -7.43
N ASN A 91 13.52 -3.26 -6.11
CA ASN A 91 12.29 -3.54 -5.37
C ASN A 91 11.28 -2.38 -5.42
N VAL A 92 11.76 -1.14 -5.38
CA VAL A 92 10.90 0.05 -5.46
C VAL A 92 10.46 0.31 -6.90
N GLU A 93 11.24 -0.08 -7.90
CA GLU A 93 10.89 0.02 -9.32
C GLU A 93 9.76 -0.94 -9.74
N VAL A 94 9.53 -2.06 -9.02
CA VAL A 94 8.57 -3.10 -9.41
C VAL A 94 7.20 -2.55 -9.84
N PRO A 95 6.47 -1.74 -9.04
CA PRO A 95 5.18 -1.20 -9.45
C PRO A 95 5.29 -0.28 -10.67
N LEU A 96 6.41 0.43 -10.84
CA LEU A 96 6.64 1.33 -11.97
C LEU A 96 6.90 0.56 -13.28
N VAL A 97 7.44 -0.68 -13.18
CA VAL A 97 7.56 -1.60 -14.33
C VAL A 97 6.17 -1.99 -14.82
N TYR A 98 5.27 -2.37 -13.91
CA TYR A 98 3.89 -2.71 -14.25
C TYR A 98 3.10 -1.51 -14.79
N ALA A 99 3.42 -0.29 -14.35
CA ALA A 99 2.86 0.95 -14.90
C ALA A 99 3.42 1.30 -16.29
N GLY A 100 4.31 0.50 -16.86
CA GLY A 100 4.88 0.71 -18.21
C GLY A 100 5.85 1.89 -18.32
N LEU A 101 6.35 2.44 -17.21
CA LEU A 101 7.25 3.59 -17.26
C LEU A 101 8.62 3.25 -17.89
N PRO A 102 9.22 4.17 -18.67
CA PRO A 102 10.57 4.02 -19.19
C PRO A 102 11.62 3.84 -18.09
N ALA A 103 12.70 3.10 -18.37
CA ALA A 103 13.72 2.72 -17.38
C ALA A 103 14.31 3.93 -16.63
N GLY A 104 14.63 5.02 -17.34
CA GLY A 104 15.19 6.24 -16.73
C GLY A 104 14.21 6.89 -15.74
N GLU A 105 12.93 6.97 -16.09
CA GLU A 105 11.90 7.55 -15.23
C GLU A 105 11.64 6.67 -14.01
N ARG A 106 11.58 5.34 -14.16
CA ARG A 106 11.46 4.40 -13.04
C ARG A 106 12.58 4.60 -12.03
N HIS A 107 13.82 4.61 -12.53
CA HIS A 107 15.02 4.79 -11.71
C HIS A 107 14.95 6.09 -10.90
N GLU A 108 14.61 7.20 -11.55
CA GLU A 108 14.53 8.50 -10.90
C GLU A 108 13.42 8.56 -9.85
N ARG A 109 12.22 8.00 -10.15
CA ARG A 109 11.10 7.96 -9.20
C ARG A 109 11.42 7.07 -7.99
N ALA A 110 12.00 5.89 -8.22
CA ALA A 110 12.39 4.96 -7.17
C ALA A 110 13.49 5.56 -6.28
N ALA A 111 14.51 6.19 -6.86
CA ALA A 111 15.56 6.87 -6.11
C ALA A 111 15.00 7.98 -5.21
N ARG A 112 14.14 8.84 -5.74
CA ARG A 112 13.46 9.90 -4.95
C ARG A 112 12.61 9.32 -3.82
N ALA A 113 11.90 8.21 -4.06
CA ALA A 113 11.12 7.55 -3.03
C ALA A 113 12.00 7.01 -1.89
N LEU A 114 13.15 6.42 -2.22
CA LEU A 114 14.14 5.93 -1.24
C LEU A 114 14.81 7.05 -0.46
N GLU A 115 15.12 8.17 -1.10
CA GLU A 115 15.64 9.36 -0.40
C GLU A 115 14.64 9.90 0.63
N ARG A 116 13.34 9.93 0.29
CA ARG A 116 12.27 10.39 1.19
C ARG A 116 12.15 9.54 2.46
N VAL A 117 12.51 8.27 2.42
CA VAL A 117 12.51 7.36 3.58
C VAL A 117 13.90 7.21 4.22
N GLY A 118 14.91 7.99 3.77
CA GLY A 118 16.25 8.02 4.32
C GLY A 118 17.13 6.83 3.92
N LEU A 119 16.84 6.19 2.79
CA LEU A 119 17.59 5.03 2.27
C LEU A 119 18.38 5.31 0.99
N GLY A 120 18.57 6.56 0.62
CA GLY A 120 19.29 6.95 -0.60
C GLY A 120 20.72 6.36 -0.71
N LYS A 121 21.42 6.18 0.41
CA LYS A 121 22.76 5.57 0.44
C LYS A 121 22.76 4.03 0.38
N LYS A 122 21.59 3.39 0.38
CA LYS A 122 21.43 1.92 0.45
C LYS A 122 20.67 1.34 -0.76
N MET A 123 20.57 2.09 -1.84
CA MET A 123 19.79 1.70 -3.02
C MET A 123 20.23 0.35 -3.62
N HIS A 124 21.54 0.06 -3.61
CA HIS A 124 22.12 -1.15 -4.19
C HIS A 124 22.34 -2.29 -3.18
N ASN A 125 21.87 -2.12 -1.93
CA ASN A 125 21.88 -3.21 -0.96
C ASN A 125 20.82 -4.26 -1.33
N LYS A 126 21.05 -5.53 -0.94
CA LYS A 126 20.00 -6.56 -0.97
C LYS A 126 19.14 -6.46 0.30
N PRO A 127 17.87 -6.91 0.25
CA PRO A 127 17.01 -6.93 1.43
C PRO A 127 17.63 -7.61 2.66
N SER A 128 18.39 -8.69 2.47
CA SER A 128 19.10 -9.40 3.54
C SER A 128 20.17 -8.59 4.27
N GLN A 129 20.61 -7.48 3.70
CA GLN A 129 21.62 -6.58 4.29
C GLN A 129 20.98 -5.43 5.08
N LEU A 130 19.66 -5.41 5.21
CA LEU A 130 18.88 -4.37 5.87
C LEU A 130 18.29 -4.88 7.18
N SER A 131 18.21 -3.98 8.18
CA SER A 131 17.39 -4.24 9.37
C SER A 131 15.90 -4.29 9.03
N GLY A 132 15.06 -4.90 9.90
CA GLY A 132 13.61 -4.96 9.69
C GLY A 132 12.98 -3.59 9.46
N GLY A 133 13.37 -2.58 10.24
CA GLY A 133 12.89 -1.20 10.04
C GLY A 133 13.34 -0.58 8.72
N GLN A 134 14.52 -0.93 8.21
CA GLN A 134 14.97 -0.48 6.89
C GLN A 134 14.19 -1.21 5.78
N GLN A 135 13.92 -2.50 5.91
CA GLN A 135 13.08 -3.25 4.96
C GLN A 135 11.67 -2.68 4.91
N GLN A 136 11.10 -2.30 6.06
CA GLN A 136 9.79 -1.63 6.09
C GLN A 136 9.82 -0.28 5.39
N ARG A 137 10.88 0.51 5.53
CA ARG A 137 11.04 1.77 4.80
C ARG A 137 11.14 1.55 3.29
N VAL A 138 11.76 0.46 2.83
CA VAL A 138 11.75 0.07 1.40
C VAL A 138 10.33 -0.26 0.94
N SER A 139 9.57 -1.03 1.72
CA SER A 139 8.16 -1.34 1.43
C SER A 139 7.31 -0.07 1.32
N ILE A 140 7.52 0.91 2.20
CA ILE A 140 6.86 2.22 2.14
C ILE A 140 7.28 2.99 0.89
N ALA A 141 8.59 3.05 0.57
CA ALA A 141 9.07 3.71 -0.63
C ALA A 141 8.46 3.10 -1.90
N ARG A 142 8.36 1.76 -1.96
CA ARG A 142 7.70 1.03 -3.05
C ARG A 142 6.23 1.42 -3.19
N ALA A 143 5.50 1.47 -2.08
CA ALA A 143 4.09 1.87 -2.09
C ALA A 143 3.88 3.32 -2.56
N LEU A 144 4.85 4.21 -2.29
CA LEU A 144 4.78 5.64 -2.64
C LEU A 144 5.31 5.97 -4.04
N ALA A 145 6.06 5.08 -4.67
CA ALA A 145 6.77 5.37 -5.92
C ALA A 145 5.83 5.68 -7.10
N GLY A 146 4.65 5.04 -7.12
CA GLY A 146 3.60 5.26 -8.11
C GLY A 146 2.73 6.50 -7.86
N ASP A 147 2.93 7.22 -6.75
CA ASP A 147 2.06 8.34 -6.30
C ASP A 147 0.58 7.93 -6.16
N PRO A 148 0.27 6.87 -5.40
CA PRO A 148 -1.07 6.28 -5.34
C PRO A 148 -2.08 7.21 -4.68
N ALA A 149 -3.37 7.07 -5.07
CA ALA A 149 -4.47 7.81 -4.45
C ALA A 149 -4.76 7.31 -3.02
N VAL A 150 -4.56 6.01 -2.75
CA VAL A 150 -4.80 5.38 -1.44
C VAL A 150 -3.61 4.50 -1.06
N ILE A 151 -3.22 4.56 0.20
CA ILE A 151 -2.22 3.66 0.79
C ILE A 151 -2.93 2.72 1.75
N LEU A 152 -2.81 1.44 1.51
CA LEU A 152 -3.30 0.38 2.37
C LEU A 152 -2.14 -0.22 3.15
N ALA A 153 -2.27 -0.23 4.48
CA ALA A 153 -1.23 -0.73 5.37
C ALA A 153 -1.82 -1.82 6.27
N ASP A 154 -1.36 -3.05 6.09
CA ASP A 154 -1.73 -4.18 6.91
C ASP A 154 -0.65 -4.38 7.99
N GLU A 155 -0.98 -4.04 9.23
CA GLU A 155 -0.10 -4.08 10.40
C GLU A 155 1.34 -3.56 10.13
N PRO A 156 1.51 -2.34 9.58
CA PRO A 156 2.79 -1.85 9.05
C PRO A 156 3.91 -1.76 10.10
N THR A 157 3.59 -1.96 11.37
CA THR A 157 4.51 -1.91 12.49
C THR A 157 4.57 -3.21 13.30
N GLY A 158 3.80 -4.24 12.93
CA GLY A 158 3.65 -5.45 13.72
C GLY A 158 4.94 -6.27 13.92
N ALA A 159 5.93 -6.12 13.03
CA ALA A 159 7.24 -6.77 13.12
C ALA A 159 8.36 -5.85 13.64
N LEU A 160 8.03 -4.65 14.14
CA LEU A 160 9.00 -3.62 14.52
C LEU A 160 8.96 -3.33 16.02
N ASP A 161 10.09 -2.90 16.57
CA ASP A 161 10.16 -2.33 17.91
C ASP A 161 9.39 -1.01 18.01
N SER A 162 9.09 -0.58 19.25
CA SER A 162 8.26 0.62 19.52
C SER A 162 8.86 1.93 19.00
N HIS A 163 10.18 2.05 18.93
CA HIS A 163 10.84 3.26 18.41
C HIS A 163 10.69 3.33 16.89
N THR A 164 11.06 2.27 16.20
CA THR A 164 10.95 2.14 14.73
C THR A 164 9.50 2.25 14.28
N SER A 165 8.55 1.69 15.04
CA SER A 165 7.11 1.82 14.79
C SER A 165 6.64 3.27 14.74
N ARG A 166 7.06 4.09 15.71
CA ARG A 166 6.73 5.53 15.75
C ARG A 166 7.33 6.29 14.56
N GLU A 167 8.56 5.97 14.17
CA GLU A 167 9.19 6.58 12.99
C GLU A 167 8.42 6.26 11.70
N VAL A 168 8.04 4.99 11.52
CA VAL A 168 7.27 4.52 10.35
C VAL A 168 5.91 5.21 10.28
N LEU A 169 5.15 5.24 11.39
CA LEU A 169 3.85 5.94 11.43
C LEU A 169 4.00 7.44 11.18
N GLY A 170 5.04 8.08 11.76
CA GLY A 170 5.33 9.48 11.51
C GLY A 170 5.68 9.79 10.04
N MET A 171 6.33 8.86 9.33
CA MET A 171 6.57 8.99 7.89
C MET A 171 5.26 8.94 7.10
N LEU A 172 4.39 7.98 7.41
CA LEU A 172 3.09 7.82 6.74
C LEU A 172 2.21 9.07 6.94
N GLN A 173 2.12 9.58 8.17
CA GLN A 173 1.38 10.82 8.47
C GLN A 173 1.91 12.03 7.71
N LYS A 174 3.25 12.18 7.60
CA LYS A 174 3.86 13.27 6.82
C LYS A 174 3.54 13.17 5.33
N GLN A 175 3.39 11.96 4.79
CA GLN A 175 3.03 11.80 3.37
C GLN A 175 1.58 12.22 3.13
N ILE A 176 0.65 11.85 4.02
CA ILE A 176 -0.76 12.26 3.95
C ILE A 176 -0.87 13.79 4.03
N GLY A 177 -0.19 14.44 4.97
CA GLY A 177 -0.18 15.91 5.11
C GLY A 177 0.39 16.63 3.89
N ARG A 178 1.37 16.05 3.18
CA ARG A 178 1.93 16.61 1.93
C ARG A 178 0.96 16.48 0.75
N ALA A 179 0.21 15.39 0.66
CA ALA A 179 -0.82 15.21 -0.36
C ALA A 179 -1.94 16.27 -0.20
N SER A 180 -2.35 16.55 1.04
CA SER A 180 -3.33 17.59 1.36
C SER A 180 -2.84 19.02 1.06
N CYS A 181 -1.51 19.28 1.09
CA CYS A 181 -0.93 20.60 0.87
C CYS A 181 -0.74 20.94 -0.63
N ARG A 182 -0.70 19.94 -1.52
CA ARG A 182 -0.55 20.17 -2.97
C ARG A 182 -1.80 20.72 -3.66
N GLU A 183 -2.96 20.63 -3.01
CA GLU A 183 -4.24 21.12 -3.57
C GLU A 183 -4.63 22.53 -3.10
N ARG A 184 -3.80 23.23 -2.31
CA ARG A 184 -4.08 24.60 -1.82
C ARG A 184 -3.30 25.69 -2.56
N VAL A 185 -2.90 25.44 -3.80
CA VAL A 185 -2.28 26.46 -4.66
C VAL A 185 -3.15 26.69 -5.88
#